data_e75afd91782cc842eb5258738073fe7e
#
_entry.id   e75afd91782cc842eb5258738073fe7e
#
_cell.length_a   1.000
_cell.length_b   1.000
_cell.length_c   1.000
_cell.angle_alpha   90.00
_cell.angle_beta   90.00
_cell.angle_gamma   90.00
#
_symmetry.space_group_name_H-M   'P 1'
#
loop_
_entity.id
_entity.type
_entity.pdbx_description
1 polymer ?
#
loop_
_entity_poly.entity_id
_entity_poly.type
_entity_poly.pdbx_seq_one_letter_code
_entity_poly.pdbx_strand_id
1 'polypeptide(L)'
;MKRNLVYVVGLGPGDPQFLTAQAKTALENADVLCGYTVYIDLIRSFYPEKEVHATGMTKEIDRCRWALETAQSGKTVALVCSGDAGVYGMASPILELAPNYPSVEIEVIPGPVSYTHLRAHETSL
;
A
#
# COMPACT_ATOMS: atom_id res chain seq x y z
N MET A 1 -7.90 13.57 -15.03
CA MET A 1 -8.94 12.54 -14.82
C MET A 1 -8.43 11.52 -13.81
N LYS A 2 -9.22 11.26 -12.77
CA LYS A 2 -8.81 10.30 -11.75
C LYS A 2 -9.03 8.88 -12.25
N ARG A 3 -8.08 8.02 -11.94
CA ARG A 3 -8.24 6.59 -12.21
C ARG A 3 -8.73 5.91 -10.95
N ASN A 4 -9.47 4.83 -11.12
CA ASN A 4 -9.88 3.98 -10.00
C ASN A 4 -8.69 3.09 -9.68
N LEU A 5 -7.88 3.51 -8.72
CA LEU A 5 -6.57 2.92 -8.51
C LEU A 5 -6.31 2.65 -7.04
N VAL A 6 -5.80 1.45 -6.75
CA VAL A 6 -5.28 1.11 -5.44
C VAL A 6 -3.78 0.87 -5.58
N TYR A 7 -3.00 1.67 -4.84
CA TYR A 7 -1.58 1.37 -4.65
C TYR A 7 -1.44 0.50 -3.42
N VAL A 8 -0.74 -0.62 -3.54
CA VAL A 8 -0.35 -1.42 -2.37
C VAL A 8 1.09 -1.03 -2.06
N VAL A 9 1.30 -0.27 -0.99
CA VAL A 9 2.56 0.43 -0.73
C VAL A 9 3.28 -0.16 0.46
N GLY A 10 4.48 -0.68 0.24
CA GLY A 10 5.35 -1.15 1.31
C GLY A 10 6.13 0.02 1.91
N LEU A 11 6.06 0.16 3.22
CA LEU A 11 6.69 1.28 3.91
C LEU A 11 8.15 1.05 4.31
N GLY A 12 8.55 -0.22 4.39
CA GLY A 12 9.89 -0.53 4.84
C GLY A 12 10.01 -0.49 6.36
N PRO A 13 11.18 -0.18 6.92
CA PRO A 13 11.46 -0.39 8.35
C PRO A 13 10.85 0.63 9.31
N GLY A 14 9.84 1.33 8.92
CA GLY A 14 9.06 2.12 9.85
C GLY A 14 9.33 3.61 9.90
N ASP A 15 10.51 4.05 9.51
CA ASP A 15 10.81 5.48 9.52
C ASP A 15 10.47 6.07 8.15
N PRO A 16 9.58 7.06 8.09
CA PRO A 16 9.17 7.64 6.81
C PRO A 16 10.31 8.20 5.97
N GLN A 17 11.42 8.58 6.57
CA GLN A 17 12.55 9.06 5.78
C GLN A 17 13.18 7.97 4.93
N PHE A 18 12.90 6.71 5.20
CA PHE A 18 13.41 5.59 4.42
C PHE A 18 12.44 5.10 3.35
N LEU A 19 11.37 5.81 3.10
CA LEU A 19 10.45 5.47 2.02
C LEU A 19 11.17 5.57 0.68
N THR A 20 10.85 4.64 -0.23
CA THR A 20 11.36 4.74 -1.59
C THR A 20 10.71 5.93 -2.30
N ALA A 21 11.35 6.39 -3.38
CA ALA A 21 10.78 7.48 -4.18
C ALA A 21 9.43 7.06 -4.75
N GLN A 22 9.30 5.81 -5.19
CA GLN A 22 8.04 5.30 -5.70
C GLN A 22 6.95 5.32 -4.64
N ALA A 23 7.29 4.92 -3.41
CA ALA A 23 6.32 4.93 -2.32
C ALA A 23 5.86 6.36 -2.02
N LYS A 24 6.79 7.30 -1.97
CA LYS A 24 6.43 8.70 -1.73
C LYS A 24 5.50 9.23 -2.80
N THR A 25 5.79 8.92 -4.06
CA THR A 25 4.94 9.37 -5.17
C THR A 25 3.54 8.77 -5.05
N ALA A 26 3.45 7.49 -4.74
CA ALA A 26 2.15 6.85 -4.58
C ALA A 26 1.34 7.48 -3.46
N LEU A 27 2.00 7.73 -2.31
CA LEU A 27 1.31 8.35 -1.17
C LEU A 27 0.85 9.77 -1.51
N GLU A 28 1.67 10.52 -2.23
CA GLU A 28 1.31 11.87 -2.64
C GLU A 28 0.15 11.90 -3.61
N ASN A 29 0.09 10.92 -4.51
CA ASN A 29 -0.98 10.86 -5.51
C ASN A 29 -2.29 10.30 -4.96
N ALA A 30 -2.26 9.65 -3.82
CA ALA A 30 -3.45 9.04 -3.25
C ALA A 30 -4.38 10.10 -2.66
N ASP A 31 -5.66 9.85 -2.76
CA ASP A 31 -6.68 10.67 -2.07
C ASP A 31 -6.88 10.19 -0.63
N VAL A 32 -6.69 8.89 -0.41
CA VAL A 32 -6.95 8.25 0.87
C VAL A 32 -5.79 7.33 1.22
N LEU A 33 -5.39 7.36 2.48
CA LEU A 33 -4.40 6.43 3.03
C LEU A 33 -5.15 5.40 3.87
N CYS A 34 -4.94 4.12 3.56
CA CYS A 34 -5.64 3.03 4.23
C CYS A 34 -4.60 2.04 4.78
N GLY A 35 -4.82 1.52 5.97
CA GLY A 35 -3.90 0.54 6.51
C GLY A 35 -4.13 0.23 7.97
N TYR A 36 -3.27 -0.65 8.49
CA TYR A 36 -3.24 -0.95 9.90
C TYR A 36 -2.83 0.31 10.67
N THR A 37 -3.48 0.55 11.80
CA THR A 37 -3.29 1.76 12.59
C THR A 37 -1.82 2.11 12.82
N VAL A 38 -1.01 1.12 13.15
CA VAL A 38 0.41 1.35 13.45
C VAL A 38 1.14 1.97 12.25
N TYR A 39 0.87 1.46 11.04
CA TYR A 39 1.54 1.98 9.85
C TYR A 39 1.00 3.34 9.44
N ILE A 40 -0.29 3.52 9.60
CA ILE A 40 -0.90 4.83 9.32
C ILE A 40 -0.31 5.89 10.25
N ASP A 41 -0.14 5.57 11.54
CA ASP A 41 0.42 6.51 12.50
C ASP A 41 1.84 6.93 12.16
N LEU A 42 2.60 6.07 11.48
CA LEU A 42 3.96 6.41 11.08
C LEU A 42 4.01 7.48 10.01
N ILE A 43 2.99 7.55 9.15
CA ILE A 43 3.05 8.42 7.97
C ILE A 43 2.04 9.56 7.96
N ARG A 44 0.99 9.48 8.75
CA ARG A 44 -0.10 10.44 8.63
C ARG A 44 0.31 11.89 8.86
N SER A 45 1.31 12.14 9.69
CA SER A 45 1.77 13.49 9.97
C SER A 45 2.46 14.13 8.77
N PHE A 46 2.95 13.31 7.83
CA PHE A 46 3.57 13.79 6.60
C PHE A 46 2.54 14.11 5.52
N TYR A 47 1.31 13.68 5.71
CA TYR A 47 0.22 13.87 4.75
C TYR A 47 -1.04 14.32 5.49
N PRO A 48 -0.98 15.44 6.21
CA PRO A 48 -2.08 15.82 7.12
C PRO A 48 -3.38 16.18 6.40
N GLU A 49 -3.32 16.43 5.11
CA GLU A 49 -4.50 16.82 4.34
C GLU A 49 -5.25 15.61 3.79
N LYS A 50 -4.67 14.43 3.85
CA LYS A 50 -5.28 13.27 3.24
C LYS A 50 -6.25 12.58 4.18
N GLU A 51 -7.31 12.06 3.59
CA GLU A 51 -8.25 11.21 4.30
C GLU A 51 -7.54 9.93 4.73
N VAL A 52 -7.86 9.42 5.90
CA VAL A 52 -7.21 8.23 6.47
C VAL A 52 -8.26 7.23 6.90
N HIS A 53 -8.05 5.97 6.54
CA HIS A 53 -8.88 4.86 7.01
C HIS A 53 -7.95 3.85 7.68
N ALA A 54 -7.93 3.85 9.01
CA ALA A 54 -7.06 2.98 9.79
C ALA A 54 -7.88 1.88 10.44
N THR A 55 -7.37 0.66 10.41
CA THR A 55 -8.05 -0.49 10.99
C THR A 55 -7.13 -1.22 11.95
N GLY A 56 -7.73 -2.01 12.86
CA GLY A 56 -6.97 -2.82 13.80
C GLY A 56 -6.40 -4.08 13.17
N MET A 57 -5.75 -4.89 13.98
CA MET A 57 -5.19 -6.17 13.55
C MET A 57 -6.29 -7.09 13.03
N THR A 58 -5.90 -8.06 12.23
CA THR A 58 -6.78 -9.13 11.71
C THR A 58 -7.92 -8.63 10.82
N LYS A 59 -7.75 -7.46 10.23
CA LYS A 59 -8.76 -6.89 9.34
C LYS A 59 -8.26 -6.78 7.90
N GLU A 60 -7.34 -7.65 7.49
CA GLU A 60 -6.74 -7.55 6.16
C GLU A 60 -7.77 -7.65 5.04
N ILE A 61 -8.69 -8.61 5.13
CA ILE A 61 -9.70 -8.78 4.07
C ILE A 61 -10.64 -7.58 4.04
N ASP A 62 -11.09 -7.12 5.19
CA ASP A 62 -11.98 -5.96 5.26
C ASP A 62 -11.28 -4.71 4.72
N ARG A 63 -10.00 -4.57 5.02
CA ARG A 63 -9.20 -3.46 4.57
C ARG A 63 -9.07 -3.46 3.05
N CYS A 64 -8.78 -4.62 2.48
CA CYS A 64 -8.69 -4.77 1.03
C CYS A 64 -10.01 -4.46 0.35
N ARG A 65 -11.10 -4.98 0.90
CA ARG A 65 -12.42 -4.73 0.34
C ARG A 65 -12.77 -3.24 0.40
N TRP A 66 -12.48 -2.60 1.53
CA TRP A 66 -12.72 -1.17 1.67
C TRP A 66 -11.94 -0.37 0.64
N ALA A 67 -10.67 -0.72 0.44
CA ALA A 67 -9.82 -0.03 -0.51
C ALA A 67 -10.36 -0.15 -1.93
N LEU A 68 -10.78 -1.36 -2.30
CA LEU A 68 -11.31 -1.59 -3.64
C LEU A 68 -12.64 -0.86 -3.84
N GLU A 69 -13.52 -0.89 -2.87
CA GLU A 69 -14.81 -0.19 -2.96
C GLU A 69 -14.61 1.32 -3.05
N THR A 70 -13.67 1.85 -2.28
CA THR A 70 -13.38 3.27 -2.30
C THR A 70 -12.78 3.69 -3.64
N ALA A 71 -11.86 2.89 -4.18
CA ALA A 71 -11.28 3.15 -5.49
C ALA A 71 -12.33 3.06 -6.60
N GLN A 72 -13.27 2.12 -6.46
CA GLN A 72 -14.34 1.98 -7.45
C GLN A 72 -15.21 3.23 -7.51
N SER A 73 -15.31 3.96 -6.40
CA SER A 73 -16.08 5.20 -6.37
C SER A 73 -15.35 6.38 -7.02
N GLY A 74 -14.12 6.18 -7.49
CA GLY A 74 -13.37 7.20 -8.22
C GLY A 74 -12.20 7.80 -7.49
N LYS A 75 -11.84 7.27 -6.33
CA LYS A 75 -10.71 7.77 -5.55
C LYS A 75 -9.46 6.92 -5.81
N THR A 76 -8.30 7.53 -5.59
CA THR A 76 -7.04 6.80 -5.58
C THR A 76 -6.71 6.48 -4.13
N VAL A 77 -6.51 5.20 -3.83
CA VAL A 77 -6.28 4.72 -2.46
C VAL A 77 -4.86 4.19 -2.35
N ALA A 78 -4.14 4.58 -1.31
CA ALA A 78 -2.85 3.96 -0.97
C ALA A 78 -3.09 3.03 0.21
N LEU A 79 -2.96 1.74 -0.04
CA LEU A 79 -3.09 0.72 1.00
C LEU A 79 -1.69 0.42 1.51
N VAL A 80 -1.38 0.92 2.70
CA VAL A 80 -0.02 0.83 3.24
C VAL A 80 0.17 -0.43 4.06
N CYS A 81 1.38 -0.98 3.99
CA CYS A 81 1.73 -2.18 4.73
C CYS A 81 3.20 -2.15 5.10
N SER A 82 3.66 -3.14 5.83
CA SER A 82 4.98 -3.07 6.41
C SER A 82 6.09 -3.19 5.37
N GLY A 83 6.86 -3.80 5.02
CA GLY A 83 7.88 -3.86 4.00
C GLY A 83 7.57 -4.94 2.98
N ASP A 84 8.61 -5.54 2.42
CA ASP A 84 8.43 -6.51 1.35
C ASP A 84 7.49 -7.65 1.72
N ALA A 85 7.71 -8.28 2.86
CA ALA A 85 6.85 -9.40 3.27
C ALA A 85 5.42 -8.93 3.45
N GLY A 86 5.24 -7.72 4.01
CA GLY A 86 3.92 -7.14 4.21
C GLY A 86 3.23 -6.79 2.91
N VAL A 87 3.99 -6.25 1.94
CA VAL A 87 3.39 -5.86 0.66
C VAL A 87 2.93 -7.09 -0.12
N TYR A 88 3.70 -8.16 -0.11
CA TYR A 88 3.28 -9.38 -0.80
C TYR A 88 2.18 -10.10 -0.03
N GLY A 89 2.20 -10.05 1.28
CA GLY A 89 1.13 -10.59 2.10
C GLY A 89 -0.20 -9.88 1.87
N MET A 90 -0.17 -8.57 1.62
CA MET A 90 -1.39 -7.80 1.36
C MET A 90 -1.81 -7.90 -0.11
N ALA A 91 -0.86 -8.04 -1.02
CA ALA A 91 -1.18 -8.12 -2.44
C ALA A 91 -1.99 -9.37 -2.76
N SER A 92 -1.72 -10.48 -2.09
CA SER A 92 -2.44 -11.73 -2.33
C SER A 92 -3.95 -11.59 -2.08
N PRO A 93 -4.39 -11.15 -0.90
CA PRO A 93 -5.84 -11.01 -0.69
C PRO A 93 -6.48 -9.94 -1.57
N ILE A 94 -5.77 -8.85 -1.88
CA ILE A 94 -6.39 -7.84 -2.73
C ILE A 94 -6.55 -8.33 -4.16
N LEU A 95 -5.60 -9.13 -4.65
CA LEU A 95 -5.72 -9.71 -6.00
C LEU A 95 -6.82 -10.76 -6.06
N GLU A 96 -7.07 -11.47 -4.97
CA GLU A 96 -8.18 -12.41 -4.91
C GLU A 96 -9.53 -11.72 -5.00
N LEU A 97 -9.65 -10.53 -4.43
CA LEU A 97 -10.89 -9.76 -4.47
C LEU A 97 -11.06 -8.95 -5.75
N ALA A 98 -9.97 -8.69 -6.46
CA ALA A 98 -9.96 -7.82 -7.62
C ALA A 98 -10.97 -8.17 -8.71
N PRO A 99 -11.24 -9.46 -9.02
CA PRO A 99 -12.24 -9.78 -10.05
C PRO A 99 -13.63 -9.23 -9.76
N ASN A 100 -13.95 -8.94 -8.51
CA ASN A 100 -15.23 -8.34 -8.15
C ASN A 100 -15.25 -6.83 -8.41
N TYR A 101 -14.11 -6.23 -8.75
CA TYR A 101 -13.97 -4.80 -8.97
C TYR A 101 -13.20 -4.55 -10.27
N PRO A 102 -13.76 -4.95 -11.41
CA PRO A 102 -13.00 -4.96 -12.68
C PRO A 102 -12.60 -3.56 -13.17
N SER A 103 -13.23 -2.51 -12.66
CA SER A 103 -12.87 -1.15 -13.05
C SER A 103 -11.69 -0.59 -12.24
N VAL A 104 -11.22 -1.32 -11.22
CA VAL A 104 -10.15 -0.84 -10.34
C VAL A 104 -8.83 -1.43 -10.77
N GLU A 105 -7.82 -0.57 -10.93
CA GLU A 105 -6.45 -1.00 -11.19
C GLU A 105 -5.72 -1.15 -9.87
N ILE A 106 -4.80 -2.10 -9.82
CA ILE A 106 -3.98 -2.35 -8.63
C ILE A 106 -2.52 -2.25 -9.03
N GLU A 107 -1.75 -1.46 -8.28
CA GLU A 107 -0.34 -1.31 -8.52
C GLU A 107 0.41 -1.57 -7.22
N VAL A 108 1.33 -2.52 -7.24
CA VAL A 108 2.11 -2.90 -6.05
C VAL A 108 3.41 -2.11 -6.05
N ILE A 109 3.66 -1.39 -4.96
CA ILE A 109 4.86 -0.58 -4.79
C ILE A 109 5.65 -1.19 -3.63
N PRO A 110 6.69 -1.96 -3.90
CA PRO A 110 7.46 -2.61 -2.83
C PRO A 110 8.23 -1.59 -2.00
N GLY A 111 8.45 -1.94 -0.75
CA GLY A 111 9.27 -1.13 0.14
C GLY A 111 10.76 -1.35 -0.12
N PRO A 112 11.61 -0.67 0.68
CA PRO A 112 13.06 -0.88 0.58
C PRO A 112 13.43 -2.32 0.90
N VAL A 113 14.38 -2.86 0.18
CA VAL A 113 14.86 -4.22 0.40
C VAL A 113 16.30 -4.19 0.86
N SER A 114 16.73 -5.27 1.52
CA SER A 114 18.11 -5.43 1.92
C SER A 114 18.95 -5.71 0.67
N TYR A 115 19.91 -4.87 0.41
CA TYR A 115 20.80 -5.08 -0.74
C TYR A 115 21.60 -6.37 -0.62
N THR A 116 21.96 -6.74 0.61
CA THR A 116 22.66 -7.98 0.83
C THR A 116 21.81 -9.17 0.41
N HIS A 117 20.56 -9.15 0.79
CA HIS A 117 19.62 -10.21 0.42
C HIS A 117 19.39 -10.23 -1.08
N LEU A 118 19.18 -9.07 -1.67
CA LEU A 118 18.96 -8.95 -3.11
C LEU A 118 20.16 -9.46 -3.90
N ARG A 119 21.35 -9.11 -3.45
CA ARG A 119 22.57 -9.56 -4.12
C ARG A 119 22.72 -11.07 -4.10
N ALA A 120 22.36 -11.69 -2.98
CA ALA A 120 22.38 -13.15 -2.89
C ALA A 120 21.45 -13.77 -3.91
N HIS A 121 20.28 -13.21 -4.11
CA HIS A 121 19.33 -13.66 -5.11
C HIS A 121 19.91 -13.50 -6.52
N GLU A 122 20.52 -12.38 -6.79
CA GLU A 122 21.10 -12.14 -8.10
C GLU A 122 22.18 -13.14 -8.42
N THR A 123 23.02 -13.47 -7.45
CA THR A 123 24.11 -14.41 -7.70
C THR A 123 23.63 -15.84 -7.86
N SER A 124 22.44 -16.14 -7.39
CA SER A 124 21.88 -17.48 -7.55
C SER A 124 21.23 -17.69 -8.91
N LEU A 125 21.07 -16.64 -9.64
CA LEU A 125 20.50 -16.73 -10.97
C LEU A 125 21.55 -17.12 -12.00
#